data_4d03788bf87e81d0f317fa6eca5e02a8
#
_entry.id   4d03788bf87e81d0f317fa6eca5e02a8
#
_cell.length_a   1.000
_cell.length_b   1.000
_cell.length_c   1.000
_cell.angle_alpha   90.00
_cell.angle_beta   90.00
_cell.angle_gamma   90.00
#
_symmetry.space_group_name_H-M   'P 1'
#
loop_
_entity.id
_entity.type
_entity.pdbx_description
1 polymer ?
#
loop_
_entity_poly.entity_id
_entity_poly.type
_entity_poly.pdbx_seq_one_letter_code
_entity_poly.pdbx_strand_id
1 'polypeptide(L)'
;LSRDYDISVQGQAYLLRPDTPREGIIRQPRPGEADGQLSEPLRSQASEANLIMRPPGVTPNTLRILEATEYAQRQGIFMEFHHAAYQAYWEDGLDLGDLAVIEGLAQQVSLNSTELMERLESSFYTNTIMEQYQQALGYGIRGIPTFVVGNLLFTGAHPYEIFTSAISKVLAGENS
;
A
#
# COMPACT_ATOMS: atom_id res chain seq x y z
N LEU A 1 14.15 -2.50 10.19
CA LEU A 1 13.64 -2.01 11.50
C LEU A 1 13.29 -3.17 12.42
N SER A 2 12.44 -4.11 12.01
CA SER A 2 12.03 -5.27 12.84
C SER A 2 13.16 -6.23 13.21
N ARG A 3 14.34 -6.12 12.59
CA ARG A 3 15.55 -6.86 12.99
C ARG A 3 16.27 -6.21 14.17
N ASP A 4 16.12 -4.91 14.33
CA ASP A 4 16.91 -4.10 15.29
C ASP A 4 16.05 -3.58 16.44
N TYR A 5 14.72 -3.58 16.26
CA TYR A 5 13.75 -3.06 17.23
C TYR A 5 12.57 -4.02 17.38
N ASP A 6 12.06 -4.17 18.59
CA ASP A 6 10.81 -4.87 18.87
C ASP A 6 9.63 -3.96 18.49
N ILE A 7 9.25 -4.01 17.22
CA ILE A 7 8.18 -3.21 16.64
C ILE A 7 7.19 -4.09 15.90
N SER A 8 5.95 -3.67 15.86
CA SER A 8 4.92 -4.17 14.95
C SER A 8 4.61 -3.13 13.89
N VAL A 9 4.35 -3.58 12.67
CA VAL A 9 3.91 -2.72 11.56
C VAL A 9 2.44 -3.02 11.28
N GLN A 10 1.61 -1.97 11.33
CA GLN A 10 0.19 -2.05 11.01
C GLN A 10 -0.09 -1.20 9.78
N GLY A 11 -0.67 -1.81 8.74
CA GLY A 11 -1.15 -1.10 7.57
C GLY A 11 -2.46 -0.37 7.86
N GLN A 12 -2.60 0.84 7.33
CA GLN A 12 -3.85 1.60 7.34
C GLN A 12 -4.21 1.98 5.92
N ALA A 13 -5.46 1.78 5.55
CA ALA A 13 -5.92 2.06 4.21
C ALA A 13 -6.00 3.57 3.95
N TYR A 14 -5.55 3.97 2.76
CA TYR A 14 -5.70 5.32 2.26
C TYR A 14 -6.17 5.31 0.80
N LEU A 15 -7.31 5.90 0.53
CA LEU A 15 -7.85 6.04 -0.83
C LEU A 15 -7.21 7.26 -1.50
N LEU A 16 -6.12 7.05 -2.23
CA LEU A 16 -5.40 8.14 -2.90
C LEU A 16 -6.27 8.82 -3.98
N ARG A 17 -7.17 8.07 -4.60
CA ARG A 17 -8.10 8.51 -5.63
C ARG A 17 -9.48 7.88 -5.39
N PRO A 18 -10.25 8.39 -4.42
CA PRO A 18 -11.53 7.78 -4.02
C PRO A 18 -12.57 7.76 -5.16
N ASP A 19 -12.47 8.70 -6.11
CA ASP A 19 -13.41 8.84 -7.22
C ASP A 19 -13.03 7.99 -8.46
N THR A 20 -12.02 7.13 -8.37
CA THR A 20 -11.67 6.23 -9.47
C THR A 20 -12.84 5.28 -9.77
N PRO A 21 -13.34 5.21 -11.02
CA PRO A 21 -14.39 4.28 -11.39
C PRO A 21 -14.01 2.83 -11.05
N ARG A 22 -15.02 1.97 -10.88
CA ARG A 22 -14.82 0.57 -10.49
C ARG A 22 -13.95 -0.21 -11.49
N GLU A 23 -14.07 0.13 -12.78
CA GLU A 23 -13.30 -0.43 -13.89
C GLU A 23 -11.88 0.15 -14.00
N GLY A 24 -11.49 1.05 -13.11
CA GLY A 24 -10.23 1.77 -13.20
C GLY A 24 -10.22 2.83 -14.30
N ILE A 25 -9.05 3.41 -14.52
CA ILE A 25 -8.81 4.42 -15.57
C ILE A 25 -7.61 4.00 -16.37
N ILE A 26 -7.73 3.92 -17.71
CA ILE A 26 -6.59 3.70 -18.61
C ILE A 26 -5.59 4.83 -18.36
N ARG A 27 -4.38 4.45 -17.97
CA ARG A 27 -3.36 5.40 -17.62
C ARG A 27 -2.70 5.99 -18.87
N GLN A 28 -2.61 7.29 -18.93
CA GLN A 28 -1.78 7.95 -19.94
C GLN A 28 -0.33 8.04 -19.44
N PRO A 29 0.66 7.83 -20.30
CA PRO A 29 2.06 8.03 -19.97
C PRO A 29 2.29 9.43 -19.37
N ARG A 30 3.11 9.52 -18.34
CA ARG A 30 3.52 10.81 -17.76
C ARG A 30 4.70 11.40 -18.56
N PRO A 31 4.90 12.71 -18.48
CA PRO A 31 6.10 13.33 -19.05
C PRO A 31 7.37 12.64 -18.51
N GLY A 32 8.26 12.26 -19.42
CA GLY A 32 9.50 11.56 -19.09
C GLY A 32 9.38 10.03 -18.96
N GLU A 33 8.19 9.46 -19.12
CA GLU A 33 8.01 8.02 -19.28
C GLU A 33 8.16 7.65 -20.76
N ALA A 34 9.09 6.75 -21.05
CA ALA A 34 9.32 6.24 -22.40
C ALA A 34 9.73 4.76 -22.32
N ASP A 35 9.40 4.00 -23.36
CA ASP A 35 9.85 2.61 -23.55
C ASP A 35 9.58 1.69 -22.32
N GLY A 36 8.43 1.89 -21.67
CA GLY A 36 8.05 1.09 -20.50
C GLY A 36 8.86 1.43 -19.24
N GLN A 37 9.52 2.58 -19.19
CA GLN A 37 10.29 3.04 -18.03
C GLN A 37 9.58 4.19 -17.32
N LEU A 38 9.71 4.22 -15.99
CA LEU A 38 9.25 5.33 -15.17
C LEU A 38 10.09 6.58 -15.41
N SER A 39 9.49 7.76 -15.20
CA SER A 39 10.22 9.02 -15.18
C SER A 39 11.09 9.18 -13.92
N GLU A 40 12.10 10.06 -14.01
CA GLU A 40 12.85 10.48 -12.83
C GLU A 40 11.99 11.34 -11.87
N PRO A 41 12.23 11.32 -10.56
CA PRO A 41 13.30 10.57 -9.87
C PRO A 41 12.90 9.12 -9.50
N LEU A 42 11.67 8.68 -9.78
CA LEU A 42 11.14 7.39 -9.31
C LEU A 42 11.93 6.20 -9.91
N ARG A 43 12.41 6.34 -11.14
CA ARG A 43 13.23 5.31 -11.79
C ARG A 43 14.56 5.10 -11.04
N SER A 44 15.27 6.17 -10.71
CA SER A 44 16.51 6.08 -9.94
C SER A 44 16.29 5.51 -8.55
N GLN A 45 15.26 5.97 -7.84
CA GLN A 45 14.91 5.46 -6.51
C GLN A 45 14.56 3.97 -6.52
N ALA A 46 13.80 3.50 -7.52
CA ALA A 46 13.50 2.08 -7.67
C ALA A 46 14.78 1.25 -7.91
N SER A 47 15.67 1.74 -8.79
CA SER A 47 16.94 1.09 -9.07
C SER A 47 17.85 1.01 -7.84
N GLU A 48 17.98 2.08 -7.07
CA GLU A 48 18.76 2.13 -5.83
C GLU A 48 18.22 1.15 -4.77
N ALA A 49 16.89 0.98 -4.74
CA ALA A 49 16.21 0.04 -3.85
C ALA A 49 16.20 -1.41 -4.39
N ASN A 50 16.77 -1.68 -5.56
CA ASN A 50 16.70 -2.96 -6.27
C ASN A 50 15.24 -3.43 -6.53
N LEU A 51 14.35 -2.49 -6.83
CA LEU A 51 12.96 -2.76 -7.15
C LEU A 51 12.73 -2.71 -8.67
N ILE A 52 11.98 -3.68 -9.18
CA ILE A 52 11.49 -3.66 -10.56
C ILE A 52 10.18 -2.86 -10.54
N MET A 53 10.17 -1.72 -11.22
CA MET A 53 8.97 -0.91 -11.34
C MET A 53 8.79 -0.46 -12.79
N ARG A 54 7.59 -0.71 -13.32
CA ARG A 54 7.19 -0.33 -14.68
C ARG A 54 5.95 0.57 -14.62
N PRO A 55 5.76 1.49 -15.59
CA PRO A 55 4.52 2.25 -15.68
C PRO A 55 3.34 1.30 -15.87
N PRO A 56 2.37 1.25 -14.95
CA PRO A 56 1.20 0.38 -15.12
C PRO A 56 0.30 0.90 -16.24
N GLY A 57 -0.43 0.01 -16.90
CA GLY A 57 -1.38 0.37 -17.97
C GLY A 57 -2.69 0.97 -17.45
N VAL A 58 -3.03 0.67 -16.20
CA VAL A 58 -4.29 1.07 -15.56
C VAL A 58 -4.01 1.71 -14.20
N THR A 59 -4.76 2.75 -13.86
CA THR A 59 -4.92 3.23 -12.50
C THR A 59 -6.13 2.50 -11.91
N PRO A 60 -5.96 1.54 -11.01
CA PRO A 60 -7.06 0.72 -10.50
C PRO A 60 -7.97 1.49 -9.55
N ASN A 61 -9.21 1.05 -9.41
CA ASN A 61 -9.97 1.31 -8.21
C ASN A 61 -9.41 0.44 -7.08
N THR A 62 -8.86 1.07 -6.06
CA THR A 62 -8.11 0.36 -5.01
C THR A 62 -8.96 -0.12 -3.84
N LEU A 63 -10.28 0.10 -3.85
CA LEU A 63 -11.11 -0.27 -2.70
C LEU A 63 -11.02 -1.77 -2.40
N ARG A 64 -11.15 -2.63 -3.42
CA ARG A 64 -11.15 -4.09 -3.25
C ARG A 64 -9.81 -4.64 -2.77
N ILE A 65 -8.71 -4.14 -3.31
CA ILE A 65 -7.38 -4.58 -2.85
C ILE A 65 -7.08 -4.09 -1.42
N LEU A 66 -7.60 -2.92 -1.01
CA LEU A 66 -7.49 -2.44 0.36
C LEU A 66 -8.34 -3.30 1.32
N GLU A 67 -9.56 -3.70 0.93
CA GLU A 67 -10.37 -4.66 1.69
C GLU A 67 -9.66 -6.02 1.82
N ALA A 68 -9.05 -6.51 0.75
CA ALA A 68 -8.26 -7.75 0.78
C ALA A 68 -7.02 -7.63 1.68
N THR A 69 -6.36 -6.48 1.68
CA THR A 69 -5.23 -6.18 2.55
C THR A 69 -5.65 -6.14 4.03
N GLU A 70 -6.81 -5.56 4.34
CA GLU A 70 -7.40 -5.58 5.68
C GLU A 70 -7.69 -7.03 6.15
N TYR A 71 -8.25 -7.87 5.26
CA TYR A 71 -8.44 -9.29 5.55
C TYR A 71 -7.11 -9.99 5.84
N ALA A 72 -6.10 -9.80 4.98
CA ALA A 72 -4.77 -10.38 5.17
C ALA A 72 -4.13 -9.93 6.50
N GLN A 73 -4.31 -8.66 6.89
CA GLN A 73 -3.83 -8.13 8.16
C GLN A 73 -4.49 -8.86 9.35
N ARG A 74 -5.79 -9.12 9.29
CA ARG A 74 -6.52 -9.86 10.32
C ARG A 74 -6.11 -11.34 10.39
N GLN A 75 -5.59 -11.89 9.31
CA GLN A 75 -5.01 -13.24 9.25
C GLN A 75 -3.52 -13.28 9.65
N GLY A 76 -2.91 -12.13 9.97
CA GLY A 76 -1.51 -12.03 10.40
C GLY A 76 -0.47 -12.10 9.28
N ILE A 77 -0.89 -11.98 8.01
CA ILE A 77 -0.01 -12.05 6.84
C ILE A 77 -0.06 -10.76 5.98
N PHE A 78 -0.19 -9.61 6.67
CA PHE A 78 -0.24 -8.31 6.01
C PHE A 78 0.92 -8.07 5.06
N MET A 79 2.16 -8.28 5.53
CA MET A 79 3.36 -7.94 4.75
C MET A 79 3.51 -8.80 3.50
N GLU A 80 3.19 -10.09 3.60
CA GLU A 80 3.26 -11.04 2.50
C GLU A 80 2.25 -10.67 1.40
N PHE A 81 1.01 -10.41 1.77
CA PHE A 81 -0.03 -10.01 0.82
C PHE A 81 0.25 -8.64 0.21
N HIS A 82 0.65 -7.67 1.03
CA HIS A 82 0.99 -6.33 0.58
C HIS A 82 2.15 -6.34 -0.42
N HIS A 83 3.21 -7.12 -0.14
CA HIS A 83 4.34 -7.28 -1.04
C HIS A 83 3.91 -7.91 -2.38
N ALA A 84 3.13 -8.99 -2.35
CA ALA A 84 2.61 -9.63 -3.55
C ALA A 84 1.76 -8.66 -4.40
N ALA A 85 0.91 -7.84 -3.76
CA ALA A 85 0.10 -6.84 -4.46
C ALA A 85 0.96 -5.76 -5.14
N TYR A 86 2.03 -5.31 -4.49
CA TYR A 86 2.95 -4.33 -5.08
C TYR A 86 3.74 -4.91 -6.25
N GLN A 87 4.20 -6.15 -6.15
CA GLN A 87 4.85 -6.85 -7.28
C GLN A 87 3.88 -6.98 -8.45
N ALA A 88 2.69 -7.47 -8.24
CA ALA A 88 1.66 -7.61 -9.28
C ALA A 88 1.41 -6.28 -10.01
N TYR A 89 1.33 -5.17 -9.29
CA TYR A 89 1.08 -3.87 -9.88
C TYR A 89 2.29 -3.28 -10.61
N TRP A 90 3.47 -3.28 -9.96
CA TRP A 90 4.64 -2.59 -10.48
C TRP A 90 5.53 -3.44 -11.39
N GLU A 91 5.63 -4.75 -11.14
CA GLU A 91 6.45 -5.65 -11.96
C GLU A 91 5.64 -6.26 -13.10
N ASP A 92 4.42 -6.74 -12.80
CA ASP A 92 3.60 -7.50 -13.74
C ASP A 92 2.56 -6.62 -14.46
N GLY A 93 2.31 -5.41 -13.97
CA GLY A 93 1.35 -4.46 -14.56
C GLY A 93 -0.10 -4.87 -14.41
N LEU A 94 -0.44 -5.71 -13.41
CA LEU A 94 -1.78 -6.23 -13.19
C LEU A 94 -2.71 -5.17 -12.60
N ASP A 95 -3.99 -5.26 -12.93
CA ASP A 95 -5.04 -4.41 -12.37
C ASP A 95 -5.46 -4.90 -10.99
N LEU A 96 -5.10 -4.17 -9.93
CA LEU A 96 -5.48 -4.49 -8.55
C LEU A 96 -6.96 -4.23 -8.24
N GLY A 97 -7.74 -3.72 -9.19
CA GLY A 97 -9.20 -3.64 -9.12
C GLY A 97 -9.90 -4.93 -9.58
N ASP A 98 -9.18 -5.81 -10.31
CA ASP A 98 -9.70 -7.07 -10.82
C ASP A 98 -9.75 -8.14 -9.71
N LEU A 99 -10.95 -8.70 -9.48
CA LEU A 99 -11.17 -9.74 -8.47
C LEU A 99 -10.39 -11.02 -8.76
N ALA A 100 -10.18 -11.38 -10.02
CA ALA A 100 -9.40 -12.57 -10.37
C ALA A 100 -7.91 -12.39 -10.02
N VAL A 101 -7.38 -11.18 -10.18
CA VAL A 101 -6.02 -10.83 -9.74
C VAL A 101 -5.93 -10.93 -8.21
N ILE A 102 -6.89 -10.36 -7.48
CA ILE A 102 -6.91 -10.40 -6.01
C ILE A 102 -7.01 -11.84 -5.49
N GLU A 103 -7.86 -12.68 -6.11
CA GLU A 103 -7.97 -14.10 -5.76
C GLU A 103 -6.64 -14.84 -5.99
N GLY A 104 -5.98 -14.59 -7.13
CA GLY A 104 -4.67 -15.18 -7.44
C GLY A 104 -3.59 -14.78 -6.42
N LEU A 105 -3.57 -13.52 -6.01
CA LEU A 105 -2.65 -13.03 -4.96
C LEU A 105 -2.92 -13.72 -3.62
N ALA A 106 -4.18 -13.88 -3.24
CA ALA A 106 -4.55 -14.59 -2.01
C ALA A 106 -4.04 -16.04 -2.02
N GLN A 107 -4.23 -16.75 -3.14
CA GLN A 107 -3.74 -18.12 -3.32
C GLN A 107 -2.20 -18.18 -3.23
N GLN A 108 -1.51 -17.23 -3.88
CA GLN A 108 -0.05 -17.14 -3.88
C GLN A 108 0.54 -17.07 -2.46
N VAL A 109 -0.12 -16.34 -1.54
CA VAL A 109 0.34 -16.21 -0.16
C VAL A 109 -0.35 -17.16 0.82
N SER A 110 -1.05 -18.19 0.30
CA SER A 110 -1.79 -19.18 1.09
C SER A 110 -2.87 -18.59 2.00
N LEU A 111 -3.45 -17.47 1.61
CA LEU A 111 -4.62 -16.89 2.25
C LEU A 111 -5.88 -17.65 1.79
N ASN A 112 -6.89 -17.78 2.66
CA ASN A 112 -8.15 -18.40 2.28
C ASN A 112 -8.89 -17.56 1.22
N SER A 113 -8.65 -17.86 -0.06
CA SER A 113 -9.21 -17.09 -1.17
C SER A 113 -10.73 -17.19 -1.23
N THR A 114 -11.32 -18.34 -0.89
CA THR A 114 -12.79 -18.51 -0.90
C THR A 114 -13.44 -17.55 0.10
N GLU A 115 -12.98 -17.55 1.35
CA GLU A 115 -13.50 -16.62 2.35
C GLU A 115 -13.24 -15.16 1.97
N LEU A 116 -12.06 -14.85 1.43
CA LEU A 116 -11.76 -13.51 0.95
C LEU A 116 -12.78 -13.05 -0.08
N MET A 117 -13.05 -13.88 -1.11
CA MET A 117 -14.00 -13.52 -2.16
C MET A 117 -15.42 -13.29 -1.61
N GLU A 118 -15.91 -14.12 -0.70
CA GLU A 118 -17.19 -13.91 0.00
C GLU A 118 -17.23 -12.57 0.75
N ARG A 119 -16.12 -12.20 1.43
CA ARG A 119 -15.98 -10.90 2.13
C ARG A 119 -16.01 -9.73 1.16
N LEU A 120 -15.31 -9.85 0.02
CA LEU A 120 -15.29 -8.81 -0.99
C LEU A 120 -16.66 -8.65 -1.66
N GLU A 121 -17.35 -9.74 -2.00
CA GLU A 121 -18.69 -9.69 -2.59
C GLU A 121 -19.70 -9.00 -1.66
N SER A 122 -19.64 -9.30 -0.36
CA SER A 122 -20.49 -8.69 0.65
C SER A 122 -20.05 -7.28 1.07
N SER A 123 -18.95 -6.75 0.54
CA SER A 123 -18.36 -5.46 0.94
C SER A 123 -18.10 -5.39 2.46
N PHE A 124 -17.68 -6.51 3.05
CA PHE A 124 -17.58 -6.68 4.49
C PHE A 124 -16.65 -5.67 5.17
N TYR A 125 -15.56 -5.29 4.51
CA TYR A 125 -14.56 -4.36 5.05
C TYR A 125 -14.70 -2.93 4.54
N THR A 126 -15.65 -2.63 3.66
CA THR A 126 -15.80 -1.29 3.08
C THR A 126 -15.89 -0.19 4.15
N ASN A 127 -16.71 -0.40 5.20
CA ASN A 127 -16.82 0.58 6.26
C ASN A 127 -15.50 0.76 7.02
N THR A 128 -14.78 -0.32 7.31
CA THR A 128 -13.45 -0.26 7.94
C THR A 128 -12.47 0.56 7.10
N ILE A 129 -12.42 0.32 5.78
CA ILE A 129 -11.56 1.09 4.88
C ILE A 129 -11.94 2.57 4.86
N MET A 130 -13.23 2.87 4.82
CA MET A 130 -13.71 4.26 4.83
C MET A 130 -13.42 4.96 6.17
N GLU A 131 -13.54 4.27 7.29
CA GLU A 131 -13.18 4.81 8.62
C GLU A 131 -11.68 5.11 8.71
N GLN A 132 -10.81 4.20 8.27
CA GLN A 132 -9.37 4.42 8.21
C GLN A 132 -9.01 5.62 7.32
N TYR A 133 -9.65 5.74 6.16
CA TYR A 133 -9.46 6.87 5.26
C TYR A 133 -9.89 8.18 5.89
N GLN A 134 -11.07 8.25 6.53
CA GLN A 134 -11.54 9.45 7.20
C GLN A 134 -10.65 9.83 8.39
N GLN A 135 -10.17 8.85 9.15
CA GLN A 135 -9.23 9.07 10.23
C GLN A 135 -7.91 9.69 9.71
N ALA A 136 -7.37 9.15 8.61
CA ALA A 136 -6.18 9.71 7.97
C ALA A 136 -6.39 11.17 7.54
N LEU A 137 -7.55 11.48 6.94
CA LEU A 137 -7.91 12.87 6.58
C LEU A 137 -8.00 13.77 7.81
N GLY A 138 -8.54 13.26 8.92
CA GLY A 138 -8.62 13.96 10.21
C GLY A 138 -7.24 14.31 10.80
N TYR A 139 -6.24 13.45 10.60
CA TYR A 139 -4.83 13.72 10.95
C TYR A 139 -4.13 14.66 9.96
N GLY A 140 -4.82 15.17 8.94
CA GLY A 140 -4.22 16.03 7.93
C GLY A 140 -3.39 15.29 6.87
N ILE A 141 -3.43 13.96 6.83
CA ILE A 141 -2.73 13.16 5.80
C ILE A 141 -3.36 13.46 4.43
N ARG A 142 -2.51 13.80 3.46
CA ARG A 142 -2.92 14.16 2.08
C ARG A 142 -2.17 13.37 1.02
N GLY A 143 -1.37 12.38 1.43
CA GLY A 143 -0.57 11.56 0.51
C GLY A 143 0.04 10.36 1.18
N ILE A 144 0.60 9.47 0.37
CA ILE A 144 1.24 8.23 0.79
C ILE A 144 2.63 8.10 0.14
N PRO A 145 3.52 7.36 0.78
CA PRO A 145 3.37 6.75 2.09
C PRO A 145 3.37 7.79 3.21
N THR A 146 2.63 7.55 4.29
CA THR A 146 2.70 8.32 5.54
C THR A 146 2.90 7.35 6.70
N PHE A 147 3.77 7.72 7.61
CA PHE A 147 4.16 6.90 8.75
C PHE A 147 3.83 7.61 10.05
N VAL A 148 3.33 6.82 11.01
CA VAL A 148 3.10 7.26 12.39
C VAL A 148 3.94 6.38 13.31
N VAL A 149 4.82 7.00 14.09
CA VAL A 149 5.67 6.32 15.07
C VAL A 149 5.46 7.03 16.42
N GLY A 150 4.68 6.41 17.30
CA GLY A 150 4.22 7.11 18.52
C GLY A 150 3.36 8.32 18.17
N ASN A 151 3.82 9.52 18.54
CA ASN A 151 3.18 10.81 18.21
C ASN A 151 3.82 11.51 16.99
N LEU A 152 4.83 10.91 16.37
CA LEU A 152 5.53 11.46 15.22
C LEU A 152 4.86 11.02 13.92
N LEU A 153 4.54 11.98 13.06
CA LEU A 153 3.97 11.76 11.72
C LEU A 153 4.90 12.35 10.67
N PHE A 154 5.22 11.56 9.62
CA PHE A 154 6.00 12.04 8.49
C PHE A 154 5.56 11.36 7.19
N THR A 155 5.61 12.08 6.09
CA THR A 155 5.08 11.66 4.78
C THR A 155 6.19 11.61 3.75
N GLY A 156 6.17 10.58 2.90
CA GLY A 156 7.13 10.35 1.82
C GLY A 156 8.09 9.21 2.09
N ALA A 157 8.83 8.80 1.06
CA ALA A 157 9.90 7.84 1.20
C ALA A 157 11.10 8.52 1.88
N HIS A 158 11.50 8.00 3.02
CA HIS A 158 12.61 8.53 3.82
C HIS A 158 13.72 7.50 3.96
N PRO A 159 14.98 7.95 4.10
CA PRO A 159 16.10 7.08 4.46
C PRO A 159 15.86 6.36 5.80
N TYR A 160 16.52 5.22 5.98
CA TYR A 160 16.39 4.36 7.17
C TYR A 160 16.66 5.12 8.49
N GLU A 161 17.58 6.07 8.47
CA GLU A 161 17.99 6.88 9.62
C GLU A 161 16.84 7.73 10.19
N ILE A 162 15.89 8.15 9.37
CA ILE A 162 14.71 8.91 9.84
C ILE A 162 13.83 8.00 10.71
N PHE A 163 13.63 6.75 10.30
CA PHE A 163 12.84 5.78 11.07
C PHE A 163 13.51 5.41 12.39
N THR A 164 14.81 5.16 12.38
CA THR A 164 15.55 4.84 13.60
C THR A 164 15.59 6.02 14.58
N SER A 165 15.73 7.24 14.06
CA SER A 165 15.65 8.47 14.86
C SER A 165 14.26 8.64 15.49
N ALA A 166 13.19 8.42 14.72
CA ALA A 166 11.82 8.49 15.23
C ALA A 166 11.57 7.47 16.35
N ILE A 167 11.98 6.21 16.14
CA ILE A 167 11.85 5.15 17.15
C ILE A 167 12.65 5.51 18.41
N SER A 168 13.90 5.97 18.27
CA SER A 168 14.74 6.35 19.41
C SER A 168 14.12 7.46 20.25
N LYS A 169 13.53 8.48 19.62
CA LYS A 169 12.81 9.57 20.33
C LYS A 169 11.61 9.04 21.10
N VAL A 170 10.81 8.17 20.49
CA VAL A 170 9.65 7.58 21.18
C VAL A 170 10.08 6.74 22.38
N LEU A 171 11.15 5.93 22.23
CA LEU A 171 11.68 5.12 23.33
C LEU A 171 12.31 5.96 24.46
N ALA A 172 12.90 7.11 24.13
CA ALA A 172 13.42 8.06 25.12
C ALA A 172 12.32 8.83 25.86
N GLY A 173 11.05 8.70 25.45
CA GLY A 173 9.95 9.48 26.02
C GLY A 173 9.97 10.97 25.64
N GLU A 174 10.73 11.33 24.62
CA GLU A 174 10.81 12.69 24.09
C GLU A 174 9.54 12.99 23.26
N ASN A 175 8.46 13.31 23.98
CA ASN A 175 7.23 13.82 23.38
C ASN A 175 7.41 15.32 23.11
N SER A 176 7.65 15.68 21.86
CA SER A 176 7.65 17.08 21.42
C SER A 176 6.26 17.50 21.00
#